data_02bd0575a1c9a0f4a2abe81dee7de482
#
_entry.id   02bd0575a1c9a0f4a2abe81dee7de482
#
_cell.length_a   1.000
_cell.length_b   1.000
_cell.length_c   1.000
_cell.angle_alpha   90.00
_cell.angle_beta   90.00
_cell.angle_gamma   90.00
#
_symmetry.space_group_name_H-M   'P 1'
#
loop_
_entity.id
_entity.type
_entity.pdbx_description
1 polymer ?
#
loop_
_entity_poly.entity_id
_entity_poly.type
_entity_poly.pdbx_seq_one_letter_code
_entity_poly.pdbx_strand_id
1 'polypeptide(L)'
;MEILSILKHKVLSAVEILEKEEILPSNLNKSLITIEKPKDESFGELSTNVSMVLAKDAGIRPRDLAVKIVNILKEDEMISSADIAGPGFINFRIYKKFWIKLVKKILEDGEKFGFKN
;
A
#
# COMPACT_ATOMS: atom_id res chain seq x y z
N MET A 1 -10.76 -2.17 -7.15
CA MET A 1 -10.88 -0.79 -6.73
C MET A 1 -9.61 -0.01 -7.03
N GLU A 2 -9.82 1.15 -7.61
CA GLU A 2 -8.70 1.94 -8.08
C GLU A 2 -7.68 2.28 -7.01
N ILE A 3 -8.13 2.75 -5.86
CA ILE A 3 -7.19 3.20 -4.85
C ILE A 3 -6.36 2.05 -4.28
N LEU A 4 -6.94 0.87 -4.21
CA LEU A 4 -6.20 -0.30 -3.74
C LEU A 4 -5.09 -0.66 -4.72
N SER A 5 -5.39 -0.59 -6.01
CA SER A 5 -4.40 -0.88 -7.05
C SER A 5 -3.28 0.14 -7.04
N ILE A 6 -3.63 1.41 -6.89
CA ILE A 6 -2.63 2.47 -6.86
C ILE A 6 -1.70 2.28 -5.67
N LEU A 7 -2.28 2.02 -4.49
CA LEU A 7 -1.45 1.84 -3.30
C LEU A 7 -0.59 0.59 -3.41
N LYS A 8 -1.13 -0.49 -3.96
CA LYS A 8 -0.34 -1.69 -4.13
C LYS A 8 0.85 -1.43 -5.05
N HIS A 9 0.63 -0.66 -6.12
CA HIS A 9 1.72 -0.30 -7.01
C HIS A 9 2.79 0.50 -6.27
N LYS A 10 2.39 1.41 -5.40
CA LYS A 10 3.34 2.20 -4.62
C LYS A 10 4.11 1.32 -3.63
N VAL A 11 3.44 0.37 -3.02
CA VAL A 11 4.10 -0.57 -2.11
C VAL A 11 5.13 -1.40 -2.86
N LEU A 12 4.77 -1.91 -4.04
CA LEU A 12 5.72 -2.70 -4.83
C LEU A 12 6.88 -1.86 -5.32
N SER A 13 6.64 -0.58 -5.62
CA SER A 13 7.73 0.32 -6.01
C SER A 13 8.70 0.54 -4.86
N ALA A 14 8.19 0.64 -3.63
CA ALA A 14 9.07 0.76 -2.47
C ALA A 14 9.92 -0.48 -2.31
N VAL A 15 9.34 -1.66 -2.54
CA VAL A 15 10.10 -2.91 -2.49
C VAL A 15 11.20 -2.90 -3.54
N GLU A 16 10.90 -2.43 -4.75
CA GLU A 16 11.91 -2.35 -5.80
C GLU A 16 13.06 -1.43 -5.44
N ILE A 17 12.76 -0.33 -4.78
CA ILE A 17 13.80 0.57 -4.33
C ILE A 17 14.75 -0.15 -3.37
N LEU A 18 14.19 -0.92 -2.44
CA LEU A 18 15.00 -1.66 -1.49
C LEU A 18 15.79 -2.77 -2.17
N GLU A 19 15.26 -3.35 -3.23
CA GLU A 19 16.01 -4.33 -4.02
C GLU A 19 17.19 -3.68 -4.72
N LYS A 20 16.97 -2.51 -5.28
CA LYS A 20 18.05 -1.79 -5.97
C LYS A 20 19.14 -1.34 -5.03
N GLU A 21 18.77 -1.07 -3.79
CA GLU A 21 19.75 -0.70 -2.75
C GLU A 21 20.37 -1.92 -2.10
N GLU A 22 20.00 -3.09 -2.57
CA GLU A 22 20.55 -4.37 -2.08
C GLU A 22 20.20 -4.62 -0.61
N ILE A 23 19.17 -3.98 -0.11
CA ILE A 23 18.65 -4.27 1.20
C ILE A 23 17.78 -5.51 1.15
N LEU A 24 17.08 -5.72 0.03
CA LEU A 24 16.29 -6.91 -0.21
C LEU A 24 16.86 -7.68 -1.40
N PRO A 25 16.78 -9.00 -1.37
CA PRO A 25 17.16 -9.80 -2.54
C PRO A 25 16.14 -9.59 -3.66
N SER A 26 16.58 -9.76 -4.91
CA SER A 26 15.74 -9.44 -6.06
C SER A 26 14.78 -10.54 -6.46
N ASN A 27 14.85 -11.69 -5.80
CA ASN A 27 14.04 -12.85 -6.21
C ASN A 27 12.94 -13.21 -5.23
N LEU A 28 12.48 -12.25 -4.43
CA LEU A 28 11.44 -12.53 -3.46
C LEU A 28 10.09 -12.74 -4.13
N ASN A 29 9.31 -13.65 -3.57
CA ASN A 29 7.97 -13.92 -4.06
C ASN A 29 7.04 -12.86 -3.51
N LYS A 30 6.43 -12.10 -4.39
CA LYS A 30 5.55 -10.99 -4.01
C LYS A 30 4.07 -11.31 -4.18
N SER A 31 3.75 -12.54 -4.53
CA SER A 31 2.36 -12.89 -4.89
C SER A 31 1.40 -12.84 -3.72
N LEU A 32 1.88 -12.95 -2.49
CA LEU A 32 1.02 -12.95 -1.33
C LEU A 32 0.84 -11.56 -0.69
N ILE A 33 1.44 -10.54 -1.28
CA ILE A 33 1.29 -9.18 -0.77
C ILE A 33 -0.11 -8.68 -1.08
N THR A 34 -0.80 -8.16 -0.05
CA THR A 34 -2.15 -7.65 -0.22
C THR A 34 -2.28 -6.24 0.33
N ILE A 35 -3.27 -5.54 -0.17
CA ILE A 35 -3.73 -4.27 0.39
C ILE A 35 -5.20 -4.50 0.73
N GLU A 36 -5.59 -4.20 1.96
CA GLU A 36 -6.94 -4.47 2.41
C GLU A 36 -7.52 -3.30 3.17
N LYS A 37 -8.82 -3.17 3.12
CA LYS A 37 -9.53 -2.22 3.94
C LYS A 37 -9.81 -2.86 5.29
N PRO A 38 -9.67 -2.13 6.39
CA PRO A 38 -10.06 -2.68 7.69
C PRO A 38 -11.56 -2.88 7.75
N LYS A 39 -11.98 -3.80 8.58
CA LYS A 39 -13.38 -4.10 8.74
C LYS A 39 -14.19 -2.93 9.19
N ASP A 40 -13.58 -2.06 9.98
CA ASP A 40 -14.25 -0.90 10.47
C ASP A 40 -14.21 0.14 9.43
N GLU A 41 -14.38 0.10 8.37
CA GLU A 41 -14.67 1.09 7.38
C GLU A 41 -14.28 2.50 7.66
N SER A 42 -13.14 2.77 8.15
CA SER A 42 -12.64 4.14 8.26
C SER A 42 -12.24 4.64 6.91
N PHE A 43 -12.81 5.75 6.51
CA PHE A 43 -12.44 6.39 5.28
C PHE A 43 -10.95 6.64 5.25
N GLY A 44 -10.32 6.22 4.17
CA GLY A 44 -8.92 6.55 3.95
C GLY A 44 -7.92 5.64 4.64
N GLU A 45 -8.40 4.59 5.26
CA GLU A 45 -7.53 3.67 5.99
C GLU A 45 -7.35 2.36 5.24
N LEU A 46 -6.10 1.97 5.01
CA LEU A 46 -5.77 0.73 4.29
C LEU A 46 -4.61 0.05 4.99
N SER A 47 -4.49 -1.25 4.81
CA SER A 47 -3.46 -2.04 5.48
C SER A 47 -2.75 -2.95 4.50
N THR A 48 -1.47 -3.20 4.71
CA THR A 48 -0.72 -4.14 3.88
C THR A 48 0.09 -5.10 4.74
N ASN A 49 0.28 -6.30 4.23
CA ASN A 49 1.09 -7.32 4.88
C ASN A 49 2.48 -7.45 4.25
N VAL A 50 2.91 -6.46 3.48
CA VAL A 50 4.12 -6.57 2.67
C VAL A 50 5.35 -6.97 3.47
N SER A 51 5.55 -6.35 4.65
CA SER A 51 6.74 -6.66 5.42
C SER A 51 6.72 -8.08 5.96
N MET A 52 5.55 -8.57 6.35
CA MET A 52 5.46 -9.93 6.88
C MET A 52 5.65 -10.97 5.79
N VAL A 53 5.15 -10.68 4.59
CA VAL A 53 5.30 -11.60 3.47
C VAL A 53 6.77 -11.76 3.07
N LEU A 54 7.51 -10.66 3.06
CA LEU A 54 8.88 -10.68 2.53
C LEU A 54 9.95 -10.91 3.59
N ALA A 55 9.65 -10.67 4.85
CA ALA A 55 10.66 -10.62 5.90
C ALA A 55 11.43 -11.92 6.06
N LYS A 56 10.72 -13.03 6.04
CA LYS A 56 11.35 -14.32 6.29
C LYS A 56 12.40 -14.65 5.24
N ASP A 57 12.03 -14.52 3.99
CA ASP A 57 12.94 -14.86 2.90
C ASP A 57 14.06 -13.83 2.77
N ALA A 58 13.81 -12.62 3.23
CA ALA A 58 14.82 -11.58 3.20
C ALA A 58 15.77 -11.62 4.40
N GLY A 59 15.41 -12.41 5.42
CA GLY A 59 16.23 -12.47 6.61
C GLY A 59 16.19 -11.22 7.48
N ILE A 60 15.08 -10.50 7.41
CA ILE A 60 14.88 -9.26 8.16
C ILE A 60 13.64 -9.43 9.02
N ARG A 61 13.66 -8.87 10.24
CA ARG A 61 12.46 -8.92 11.07
C ARG A 61 11.34 -8.11 10.42
N PRO A 62 10.09 -8.59 10.49
CA PRO A 62 8.98 -7.89 9.82
C PRO A 62 8.86 -6.42 10.22
N ARG A 63 8.98 -6.10 11.51
CA ARG A 63 8.85 -4.70 11.92
C ARG A 63 10.01 -3.85 11.42
N ASP A 64 11.21 -4.43 11.34
CA ASP A 64 12.36 -3.70 10.81
C ASP A 64 12.19 -3.41 9.34
N LEU A 65 11.69 -4.38 8.60
CA LEU A 65 11.41 -4.17 7.18
C LEU A 65 10.29 -3.16 7.01
N ALA A 66 9.27 -3.21 7.88
CA ALA A 66 8.18 -2.24 7.81
C ALA A 66 8.69 -0.82 7.99
N VAL A 67 9.63 -0.60 8.89
CA VAL A 67 10.23 0.73 9.08
C VAL A 67 10.85 1.23 7.78
N LYS A 68 11.58 0.37 7.08
CA LYS A 68 12.23 0.77 5.84
C LYS A 68 11.20 1.12 4.76
N ILE A 69 10.14 0.34 4.69
CA ILE A 69 9.10 0.59 3.69
C ILE A 69 8.34 1.87 4.03
N VAL A 70 8.01 2.06 5.30
CA VAL A 70 7.32 3.27 5.74
C VAL A 70 8.15 4.52 5.43
N ASN A 71 9.46 4.44 5.66
CA ASN A 71 10.33 5.60 5.39
C ASN A 71 10.31 6.01 3.94
N ILE A 72 10.10 5.07 3.04
CA ILE A 72 9.97 5.40 1.62
C ILE A 72 8.56 5.93 1.32
N LEU A 73 7.54 5.25 1.80
CA LEU A 73 6.17 5.57 1.42
C LEU A 73 5.64 6.84 2.08
N LYS A 74 6.15 7.19 3.24
CA LYS A 74 5.67 8.40 3.91
C LYS A 74 5.98 9.68 3.14
N GLU A 75 6.90 9.58 2.18
CA GLU A 75 7.21 10.73 1.33
C GLU A 75 6.24 10.89 0.17
N ASP A 76 5.35 9.94 -0.03
CA ASP A 76 4.40 10.00 -1.13
C ASP A 76 3.29 11.00 -0.81
N GLU A 77 2.99 11.86 -1.78
CA GLU A 77 2.02 12.93 -1.56
C GLU A 77 0.62 12.44 -1.26
N MET A 78 0.32 11.22 -1.62
CA MET A 78 -1.00 10.63 -1.42
C MET A 78 -1.18 10.13 0.01
N ILE A 79 -0.10 9.83 0.71
CA ILE A 79 -0.15 9.17 2.01
C ILE A 79 -0.01 10.19 3.13
N SER A 80 -1.04 10.31 3.97
CA SER A 80 -1.01 11.24 5.08
C SER A 80 -0.32 10.64 6.30
N SER A 81 -0.41 9.32 6.47
CA SER A 81 0.31 8.64 7.54
C SER A 81 0.52 7.19 7.19
N ALA A 82 1.56 6.60 7.76
CA ALA A 82 1.84 5.19 7.61
C ALA A 82 2.38 4.70 8.95
N ASP A 83 1.64 3.80 9.60
CA ASP A 83 1.96 3.33 10.93
C ASP A 83 2.15 1.83 10.94
N ILE A 84 3.09 1.36 11.76
CA ILE A 84 3.34 -0.06 11.88
C ILE A 84 2.48 -0.62 13.00
N ALA A 85 1.76 -1.70 12.71
CA ALA A 85 0.86 -2.31 13.67
C ALA A 85 1.15 -3.79 13.81
N GLY A 86 0.97 -4.31 15.02
CA GLY A 86 1.13 -5.73 15.29
C GLY A 86 2.51 -6.23 14.91
N PRO A 87 2.60 -7.42 14.32
CA PRO A 87 3.91 -8.02 14.00
C PRO A 87 4.60 -7.39 12.81
N GLY A 88 3.97 -6.48 12.11
CA GLY A 88 4.60 -5.85 10.94
C GLY A 88 3.63 -5.40 9.87
N PHE A 89 2.32 -5.34 10.19
CA PHE A 89 1.38 -4.73 9.26
C PHE A 89 1.68 -3.24 9.16
N ILE A 90 1.40 -2.66 8.02
CA ILE A 90 1.52 -1.22 7.84
C ILE A 90 0.13 -0.68 7.53
N ASN A 91 -0.32 0.26 8.35
CA ASN A 91 -1.62 0.89 8.16
C ASN A 91 -1.39 2.27 7.55
N PHE A 92 -2.07 2.53 6.44
CA PHE A 92 -1.94 3.78 5.72
C PHE A 92 -3.19 4.62 5.85
N ARG A 93 -3.02 5.93 5.93
CA ARG A 93 -4.10 6.86 5.72
C ARG A 93 -3.81 7.65 4.47
N ILE A 94 -4.83 7.77 3.65
CA ILE A 94 -4.72 8.49 2.39
C ILE A 94 -5.39 9.83 2.56
N TYR A 95 -4.80 10.90 2.07
CA TYR A 95 -5.40 12.21 2.14
C TYR A 95 -6.79 12.19 1.52
N LYS A 96 -7.73 12.82 2.19
CA LYS A 96 -9.12 12.81 1.76
C LYS A 96 -9.29 13.32 0.34
N LYS A 97 -8.50 14.29 -0.06
CA LYS A 97 -8.62 14.86 -1.40
C LYS A 97 -8.38 13.83 -2.50
N PHE A 98 -7.55 12.83 -2.24
CA PHE A 98 -7.31 11.79 -3.23
C PHE A 98 -8.49 10.82 -3.31
N TRP A 99 -9.14 10.55 -2.18
CA TRP A 99 -10.33 9.73 -2.19
C TRP A 99 -11.44 10.41 -3.00
N ILE A 100 -11.65 11.69 -2.77
CA ILE A 100 -12.69 12.45 -3.46
C ILE A 100 -12.41 12.48 -4.96
N LYS A 101 -11.15 12.71 -5.31
CA LYS A 101 -10.76 12.76 -6.71
C LYS A 101 -11.06 11.46 -7.44
N LEU A 102 -10.77 10.33 -6.79
CA LEU A 102 -11.02 9.03 -7.40
C LEU A 102 -12.50 8.73 -7.52
N VAL A 103 -13.27 9.06 -6.52
CA VAL A 103 -14.72 8.86 -6.57
C VAL A 103 -15.31 9.66 -7.72
N LYS A 104 -14.87 10.91 -7.87
CA LYS A 104 -15.35 11.75 -8.95
C LYS A 104 -15.04 11.15 -10.30
N LYS A 105 -13.83 10.66 -10.47
CA LYS A 105 -13.43 10.04 -11.72
C LYS A 105 -14.25 8.80 -12.01
N ILE A 106 -14.48 7.99 -11.01
CA ILE A 106 -15.27 6.77 -11.17
C ILE A 106 -16.69 7.10 -11.63
N LEU A 107 -17.28 8.13 -11.07
CA LEU A 107 -18.63 8.53 -11.46
C LEU A 107 -18.69 8.99 -12.91
N GLU A 108 -17.70 9.76 -13.32
CA GLU A 108 -17.64 10.21 -14.71
C GLU A 108 -17.48 9.06 -15.68
N ASP A 109 -16.56 8.16 -15.37
CA ASP A 109 -16.33 7.00 -16.22
C ASP A 109 -17.51 6.06 -16.23
N GLY A 110 -18.17 5.93 -15.09
CA GLY A 110 -19.33 5.08 -14.99
C GLY A 110 -20.44 5.54 -15.92
N GLU A 111 -20.68 6.82 -15.96
CA GLU A 111 -21.68 7.37 -16.88
C GLU A 111 -21.30 7.08 -18.32
N LYS A 112 -20.05 7.27 -18.63
CA LYS A 112 -19.56 7.06 -19.95
C LYS A 112 -19.73 5.64 -20.42
N PHE A 113 -19.59 4.70 -19.53
CA PHE A 113 -19.69 3.30 -19.87
C PHE A 113 -21.09 2.74 -19.60
N GLY A 114 -22.01 3.57 -19.27
CA GLY A 114 -23.37 3.16 -19.05
C GLY A 114 -23.58 2.34 -17.82
N PHE A 115 -22.75 2.52 -16.84
CA PHE A 115 -22.76 1.77 -15.70
C PHE A 115 -23.74 2.30 -14.74
N LYS A 116 -24.83 2.52 -14.89
CA LYS A 116 -25.68 3.04 -14.04
C LYS A 116 -26.45 2.08 -13.48
N ASN A 117 -26.63 1.93 -13.12
CA ASN A 117 -27.39 1.25 -12.61
C ASN A 117 -28.04 1.05 -12.55
#